data_20ecd52c3cb8357c6bb7583be95889e7
#
_entry.id   20ecd52c3cb8357c6bb7583be95889e7
#
_cell.length_a   1.000
_cell.length_b   1.000
_cell.length_c   1.000
_cell.angle_alpha   90.00
_cell.angle_beta   90.00
_cell.angle_gamma   90.00
#
_symmetry.space_group_name_H-M   'P 1'
#
loop_
_entity.id
_entity.type
_entity.pdbx_description
1 polymer ?
#
loop_
_entity_poly.entity_id
_entity_poly.type
_entity_poly.pdbx_seq_one_letter_code
_entity_poly.pdbx_strand_id
1 'polypeptide(L)'
;TEDAGYAPSAEPESQPFPWDKAATAAFLAGAAAALLWTLGSVCGVLHMIRRGHRERLGDGSVLVRTDQPVVPFSWYRYIVMSEKDLAENGEAIVLHEKAHLRLRHSFDLLVTDLAGCLQWFNPAMWLLRRELRAIHEYEADEAVLDSGVDARQYQLLLIRKAAGGRWYSVANSFNHSKLKNRITMMLRKRSSRWAGAKVLFLLPLTGLALGAFARTAYVFPDDKGKKEN
;
A
#
# COMPACT_ATOMS: atom_id res chain seq x y z
N THR A 1 53.67 59.28 21.63
CA THR A 1 53.32 57.88 21.76
C THR A 1 51.88 57.72 21.30
N GLU A 2 51.69 57.35 19.97
CA GLU A 2 50.43 57.06 19.35
C GLU A 2 49.95 55.69 19.85
N ASP A 3 48.77 55.71 20.43
CA ASP A 3 48.06 54.54 20.88
C ASP A 3 47.34 53.95 19.66
N ALA A 4 47.95 52.96 19.05
CA ALA A 4 47.36 52.24 17.89
C ALA A 4 46.19 51.41 18.43
N GLY A 5 44.94 51.96 18.29
CA GLY A 5 43.71 51.27 18.62
C GLY A 5 43.57 49.95 17.85
N TYR A 6 43.71 48.85 18.59
CA TYR A 6 43.42 47.49 18.06
C TYR A 6 41.91 47.36 17.87
N ALA A 7 41.50 47.46 16.61
CA ALA A 7 40.11 47.13 16.24
C ALA A 7 39.94 45.60 16.32
N PRO A 8 39.00 45.07 17.14
CA PRO A 8 38.75 43.64 17.14
C PRO A 8 38.26 43.19 15.77
N SER A 9 38.97 42.27 15.14
CA SER A 9 38.50 41.60 13.92
C SER A 9 37.16 40.92 14.20
N ALA A 10 36.11 41.33 13.49
CA ALA A 10 34.81 40.67 13.58
C ALA A 10 34.98 39.20 13.18
N GLU A 11 34.76 38.30 14.12
CA GLU A 11 34.66 36.88 13.81
C GLU A 11 33.56 36.68 12.78
N PRO A 12 33.79 35.84 11.73
CA PRO A 12 32.74 35.57 10.74
C PRO A 12 31.56 34.89 11.45
N GLU A 13 30.41 35.57 11.49
CA GLU A 13 29.19 35.00 11.97
C GLU A 13 28.89 33.70 11.16
N SER A 14 28.99 32.55 11.83
CA SER A 14 28.66 31.27 11.25
C SER A 14 27.16 31.28 10.96
N GLN A 15 26.79 31.32 9.69
CA GLN A 15 25.39 31.26 9.27
C GLN A 15 24.80 29.94 9.77
N PRO A 16 23.64 29.95 10.45
CA PRO A 16 23.01 28.72 10.93
C PRO A 16 22.66 27.81 9.74
N PHE A 17 22.91 26.53 9.93
CA PHE A 17 22.60 25.53 8.88
C PHE A 17 21.11 25.59 8.54
N PRO A 18 20.72 25.63 7.24
CA PRO A 18 19.32 25.78 6.81
C PRO A 18 18.56 24.45 6.92
N TRP A 19 18.17 24.07 8.14
CA TRP A 19 17.48 22.83 8.45
C TRP A 19 16.14 22.67 7.72
N ASP A 20 15.43 23.77 7.50
CA ASP A 20 14.17 23.82 6.76
C ASP A 20 14.34 23.33 5.31
N LYS A 21 15.37 23.83 4.62
CA LYS A 21 15.71 23.42 3.25
C LYS A 21 16.20 21.98 3.20
N ALA A 22 17.03 21.58 4.16
CA ALA A 22 17.52 20.20 4.24
C ALA A 22 16.37 19.20 4.49
N ALA A 23 15.46 19.51 5.41
CA ALA A 23 14.28 18.68 5.67
C ALA A 23 13.35 18.58 4.45
N THR A 24 13.09 19.70 3.77
CA THR A 24 12.29 19.72 2.54
C THR A 24 12.94 18.90 1.43
N ALA A 25 14.24 19.05 1.23
CA ALA A 25 14.98 18.26 0.24
C ALA A 25 14.94 16.77 0.55
N ALA A 26 15.14 16.36 1.81
CA ALA A 26 15.05 14.98 2.25
C ALA A 26 13.66 14.40 2.03
N PHE A 27 12.59 15.16 2.35
CA PHE A 27 11.21 14.76 2.11
C PHE A 27 10.94 14.53 0.63
N LEU A 28 11.31 15.48 -0.23
CA LEU A 28 11.10 15.39 -1.67
C LEU A 28 11.90 14.23 -2.30
N ALA A 29 13.14 14.03 -1.86
CA ALA A 29 13.96 12.92 -2.32
C ALA A 29 13.35 11.56 -1.95
N GLY A 30 12.85 11.40 -0.72
CA GLY A 30 12.18 10.18 -0.28
C GLY A 30 10.86 9.93 -1.05
N ALA A 31 10.05 10.97 -1.25
CA ALA A 31 8.82 10.87 -2.03
C ALA A 31 9.10 10.50 -3.50
N ALA A 32 10.10 11.12 -4.10
CA ALA A 32 10.54 10.79 -5.48
C ALA A 32 11.05 9.36 -5.59
N ALA A 33 11.86 8.89 -4.64
CA ALA A 33 12.35 7.51 -4.60
C ALA A 33 11.19 6.50 -4.47
N ALA A 34 10.23 6.76 -3.57
CA ALA A 34 9.04 5.93 -3.41
C ALA A 34 8.17 5.90 -4.69
N LEU A 35 8.00 7.04 -5.34
CA LEU A 35 7.26 7.13 -6.60
C LEU A 35 7.96 6.38 -7.73
N LEU A 36 9.26 6.53 -7.88
CA LEU A 36 10.05 5.80 -8.89
C LEU A 36 9.98 4.29 -8.66
N TRP A 37 10.04 3.84 -7.40
CA TRP A 37 9.86 2.44 -7.04
C TRP A 37 8.47 1.92 -7.45
N THR A 38 7.41 2.67 -7.16
CA THR A 38 6.03 2.33 -7.52
C THR A 38 5.86 2.27 -9.04
N LEU A 39 6.37 3.26 -9.77
CA LEU A 39 6.34 3.28 -11.24
C LEU A 39 7.13 2.11 -11.84
N GLY A 40 8.31 1.79 -11.30
CA GLY A 40 9.10 0.64 -11.71
C GLY A 40 8.35 -0.69 -11.51
N SER A 41 7.64 -0.84 -10.38
CA SER A 41 6.79 -1.99 -10.12
C SER A 41 5.66 -2.13 -11.15
N VAL A 42 4.94 -1.04 -11.43
CA VAL A 42 3.87 -1.01 -12.46
C VAL A 42 4.44 -1.33 -13.84
N CYS A 43 5.58 -0.75 -14.21
CA CYS A 43 6.25 -1.05 -15.48
C CYS A 43 6.63 -2.55 -15.58
N GLY A 44 7.10 -3.15 -14.48
CA GLY A 44 7.38 -4.59 -14.41
C GLY A 44 6.16 -5.44 -14.68
N VAL A 45 5.02 -5.12 -14.05
CA VAL A 45 3.73 -5.79 -14.29
C VAL A 45 3.30 -5.65 -15.75
N LEU A 46 3.35 -4.44 -16.31
CA LEU A 46 3.00 -4.18 -17.71
C LEU A 46 3.91 -4.94 -18.69
N HIS A 47 5.20 -5.01 -18.38
CA HIS A 47 6.16 -5.77 -19.18
C HIS A 47 5.82 -7.26 -19.19
N MET A 48 5.50 -7.84 -18.02
CA MET A 48 5.09 -9.24 -17.90
C MET A 48 3.80 -9.51 -18.68
N ILE A 49 2.79 -8.65 -18.56
CA ILE A 49 1.54 -8.73 -19.30
C ILE A 49 1.79 -8.65 -20.82
N ARG A 50 2.76 -7.84 -21.27
CA ARG A 50 3.06 -7.71 -22.71
C ARG A 50 3.76 -8.95 -23.29
N ARG A 51 4.55 -9.65 -22.50
CA ARG A 51 5.31 -10.83 -22.93
C ARG A 51 4.54 -12.14 -22.87
N GLY A 52 3.51 -12.23 -22.01
CA GLY A 52 2.72 -13.45 -21.84
C GLY A 52 1.73 -13.70 -22.98
N HIS A 53 1.32 -14.95 -23.14
CA HIS A 53 0.26 -15.36 -24.06
C HIS A 53 -1.09 -14.90 -23.53
N ARG A 54 -1.81 -14.12 -24.33
CA ARG A 54 -3.08 -13.51 -23.93
C ARG A 54 -4.26 -14.26 -24.52
N GLU A 55 -5.20 -14.58 -23.65
CA GLU A 55 -6.47 -15.22 -24.00
C GLU A 55 -7.62 -14.41 -23.41
N ARG A 56 -8.59 -14.03 -24.22
CA ARG A 56 -9.78 -13.32 -23.72
C ARG A 56 -10.78 -14.28 -23.14
N LEU A 57 -11.19 -14.04 -21.91
CA LEU A 57 -12.24 -14.79 -21.25
C LEU A 57 -13.63 -14.18 -21.59
N GLY A 58 -14.69 -14.98 -21.45
CA GLY A 58 -16.04 -14.59 -21.84
C GLY A 58 -16.62 -13.40 -21.06
N ASP A 59 -16.05 -13.05 -19.90
CA ASP A 59 -16.43 -11.90 -19.06
C ASP A 59 -15.67 -10.61 -19.40
N GLY A 60 -14.85 -10.61 -20.45
CA GLY A 60 -14.04 -9.47 -20.88
C GLY A 60 -12.71 -9.31 -20.15
N SER A 61 -12.40 -10.15 -19.15
CA SER A 61 -11.08 -10.24 -18.57
C SER A 61 -10.10 -10.93 -19.54
N VAL A 62 -8.81 -10.77 -19.32
CA VAL A 62 -7.75 -11.33 -20.16
C VAL A 62 -6.83 -12.18 -19.31
N LEU A 63 -6.80 -13.47 -19.58
CA LEU A 63 -5.84 -14.41 -19.01
C LEU A 63 -4.50 -14.26 -19.74
N VAL A 64 -3.44 -14.06 -18.98
CA VAL A 64 -2.06 -13.96 -19.46
C VAL A 64 -1.30 -15.16 -18.93
N ARG A 65 -0.96 -16.09 -19.81
CA ARG A 65 -0.19 -17.29 -19.47
C ARG A 65 1.29 -17.01 -19.64
N THR A 66 2.10 -17.52 -18.72
CA THR A 66 3.56 -17.39 -18.75
C THR A 66 4.23 -18.69 -18.35
N ASP A 67 5.36 -19.01 -18.99
CA ASP A 67 6.20 -20.16 -18.65
C ASP A 67 7.03 -19.92 -17.38
N GLN A 68 7.11 -18.65 -16.95
CA GLN A 68 7.87 -18.30 -15.76
C GLN A 68 7.11 -18.71 -14.48
N PRO A 69 7.81 -19.16 -13.43
CA PRO A 69 7.21 -19.48 -12.15
C PRO A 69 6.81 -18.18 -11.42
N VAL A 70 5.59 -17.72 -11.67
CA VAL A 70 5.02 -16.55 -11.03
C VAL A 70 3.90 -16.97 -10.08
N VAL A 71 3.77 -16.25 -8.97
CA VAL A 71 2.57 -16.35 -8.14
C VAL A 71 1.43 -15.73 -8.94
N PRO A 72 0.27 -16.39 -9.09
CA PRO A 72 -0.89 -15.81 -9.76
C PRO A 72 -1.25 -14.46 -9.15
N PHE A 73 -1.59 -13.53 -10.01
CA PHE A 73 -2.07 -12.20 -9.60
C PHE A 73 -2.96 -11.58 -10.66
N SER A 74 -3.78 -10.64 -10.24
CA SER A 74 -4.64 -9.86 -11.14
C SER A 74 -4.30 -8.38 -11.10
N TRP A 75 -4.38 -7.73 -12.25
CA TRP A 75 -4.17 -6.29 -12.37
C TRP A 75 -5.09 -5.67 -13.42
N TYR A 76 -5.95 -4.74 -13.01
CA TYR A 76 -6.95 -4.05 -13.83
C TYR A 76 -7.93 -5.03 -14.51
N ARG A 77 -7.64 -5.56 -15.68
CA ARG A 77 -8.43 -6.55 -16.44
C ARG A 77 -7.64 -7.83 -16.76
N TYR A 78 -6.41 -7.90 -16.33
CA TYR A 78 -5.50 -8.99 -16.63
C TYR A 78 -5.36 -9.92 -15.44
N ILE A 79 -5.38 -11.21 -15.69
CA ILE A 79 -5.03 -12.27 -14.75
C ILE A 79 -3.76 -12.91 -15.26
N VAL A 80 -2.69 -12.87 -14.49
CA VAL A 80 -1.40 -13.44 -14.85
C VAL A 80 -1.16 -14.69 -14.03
N MET A 81 -0.87 -15.80 -14.68
CA MET A 81 -0.57 -17.06 -14.01
C MET A 81 0.36 -17.94 -14.84
N SER A 82 1.06 -18.86 -14.16
CA SER A 82 1.90 -19.84 -14.84
C SER A 82 1.06 -20.92 -15.51
N GLU A 83 1.58 -21.53 -16.59
CA GLU A 83 0.92 -22.67 -17.24
C GLU A 83 0.76 -23.86 -16.29
N LYS A 84 1.71 -24.05 -15.36
CA LYS A 84 1.61 -25.07 -14.32
C LYS A 84 0.41 -24.84 -13.39
N ASP A 85 0.23 -23.63 -12.91
CA ASP A 85 -0.89 -23.28 -12.02
C ASP A 85 -2.23 -23.46 -12.72
N LEU A 86 -2.28 -23.11 -14.02
CA LEU A 86 -3.46 -23.27 -14.83
C LEU A 86 -3.83 -24.76 -15.00
N ALA A 87 -2.84 -25.63 -15.24
CA ALA A 87 -3.07 -27.05 -15.41
C ALA A 87 -3.46 -27.77 -14.11
N GLU A 88 -2.89 -27.39 -12.97
CA GLU A 88 -3.12 -28.10 -11.71
C GLU A 88 -4.43 -27.70 -11.01
N ASN A 89 -4.76 -26.39 -10.96
CA ASN A 89 -5.89 -25.88 -10.20
C ASN A 89 -6.45 -24.57 -10.81
N GLY A 90 -6.44 -24.45 -12.13
CA GLY A 90 -6.73 -23.20 -12.85
C GLY A 90 -8.07 -22.59 -12.50
N GLU A 91 -9.13 -23.40 -12.36
CA GLU A 91 -10.49 -22.90 -12.14
C GLU A 91 -10.61 -22.10 -10.83
N ALA A 92 -10.21 -22.67 -9.70
CA ALA A 92 -10.32 -22.01 -8.41
C ALA A 92 -9.42 -20.76 -8.31
N ILE A 93 -8.23 -20.81 -8.93
CA ILE A 93 -7.31 -19.68 -8.97
C ILE A 93 -7.89 -18.56 -9.84
N VAL A 94 -8.40 -18.88 -11.02
CA VAL A 94 -9.02 -17.89 -11.91
C VAL A 94 -10.25 -17.24 -11.25
N LEU A 95 -11.07 -18.00 -10.52
CA LEU A 95 -12.19 -17.44 -9.75
C LEU A 95 -11.71 -16.44 -8.68
N HIS A 96 -10.64 -16.78 -7.96
CA HIS A 96 -10.03 -15.90 -6.96
C HIS A 96 -9.53 -14.60 -7.61
N GLU A 97 -8.77 -14.70 -8.69
CA GLU A 97 -8.24 -13.53 -9.40
C GLU A 97 -9.34 -12.69 -10.04
N LYS A 98 -10.42 -13.32 -10.55
CA LYS A 98 -11.62 -12.60 -11.05
C LYS A 98 -12.31 -11.82 -9.94
N ALA A 99 -12.32 -12.31 -8.71
CA ALA A 99 -12.86 -11.57 -7.57
C ALA A 99 -12.09 -10.26 -7.35
N HIS A 100 -10.74 -10.31 -7.38
CA HIS A 100 -9.93 -9.10 -7.31
C HIS A 100 -10.23 -8.10 -8.43
N LEU A 101 -10.46 -8.57 -9.66
CA LEU A 101 -10.83 -7.69 -10.77
C LEU A 101 -12.21 -7.06 -10.56
N ARG A 102 -13.20 -7.87 -10.17
CA ARG A 102 -14.58 -7.41 -9.94
C ARG A 102 -14.67 -6.37 -8.83
N LEU A 103 -13.94 -6.57 -7.75
CA LEU A 103 -13.88 -5.69 -6.58
C LEU A 103 -12.90 -4.51 -6.77
N ARG A 104 -12.19 -4.45 -7.91
CA ARG A 104 -11.25 -3.38 -8.26
C ARG A 104 -10.09 -3.19 -7.27
N HIS A 105 -9.64 -4.25 -6.63
CA HIS A 105 -8.57 -4.21 -5.62
C HIS A 105 -7.27 -3.57 -6.14
N SER A 106 -6.98 -3.68 -7.45
CA SER A 106 -5.83 -3.02 -8.06
C SER A 106 -5.90 -1.49 -7.97
N PHE A 107 -7.13 -0.92 -8.02
CA PHE A 107 -7.32 0.52 -7.88
C PHE A 107 -7.07 0.98 -6.45
N ASP A 108 -7.60 0.26 -5.46
CA ASP A 108 -7.41 0.58 -4.04
C ASP A 108 -5.94 0.53 -3.66
N LEU A 109 -5.21 -0.49 -4.14
CA LEU A 109 -3.77 -0.61 -3.92
C LEU A 109 -3.00 0.54 -4.59
N LEU A 110 -3.38 0.92 -5.81
CA LEU A 110 -2.71 2.04 -6.51
C LEU A 110 -2.90 3.35 -5.75
N VAL A 111 -4.12 3.66 -5.29
CA VAL A 111 -4.40 4.86 -4.50
C VAL A 111 -3.61 4.85 -3.19
N THR A 112 -3.58 3.70 -2.50
CA THR A 112 -2.82 3.54 -1.26
C THR A 112 -1.32 3.66 -1.49
N ASP A 113 -0.79 3.14 -2.59
CA ASP A 113 0.63 3.25 -2.95
C ASP A 113 1.01 4.69 -3.28
N LEU A 114 0.17 5.44 -4.00
CA LEU A 114 0.39 6.86 -4.29
C LEU A 114 0.35 7.71 -3.01
N ALA A 115 -0.62 7.47 -2.11
CA ALA A 115 -0.66 8.12 -0.80
C ALA A 115 0.58 7.77 0.03
N GLY A 116 1.05 6.52 -0.06
CA GLY A 116 2.28 6.05 0.57
C GLY A 116 3.55 6.72 0.04
N CYS A 117 3.57 7.16 -1.22
CA CYS A 117 4.69 7.93 -1.75
C CYS A 117 4.83 9.30 -1.05
N LEU A 118 3.70 9.95 -0.73
CA LEU A 118 3.70 11.22 0.01
C LEU A 118 4.00 11.02 1.50
N GLN A 119 3.63 9.88 2.05
CA GLN A 119 3.82 9.53 3.46
C GLN A 119 4.81 8.37 3.64
N TRP A 120 5.86 8.35 2.82
CA TRP A 120 6.86 7.27 2.78
C TRP A 120 7.51 6.99 4.14
N PHE A 121 7.63 8.00 4.98
CA PHE A 121 8.20 7.95 6.33
C PHE A 121 7.20 7.50 7.41
N ASN A 122 5.88 7.43 7.08
CA ASN A 122 4.84 7.14 8.06
C ASN A 122 4.59 5.62 8.19
N PRO A 123 4.92 4.99 9.32
CA PRO A 123 4.71 3.56 9.50
C PRO A 123 3.23 3.14 9.47
N ALA A 124 2.30 4.07 9.80
CA ALA A 124 0.87 3.78 9.72
C ALA A 124 0.42 3.50 8.28
N MET A 125 1.04 4.12 7.27
CA MET A 125 0.76 3.82 5.86
C MET A 125 1.18 2.40 5.47
N TRP A 126 2.28 1.90 6.03
CA TRP A 126 2.73 0.53 5.78
C TRP A 126 1.79 -0.49 6.43
N LEU A 127 1.31 -0.19 7.64
CA LEU A 127 0.30 -1.01 8.32
C LEU A 127 -1.02 -1.00 7.57
N LEU A 128 -1.50 0.18 7.15
CA LEU A 128 -2.72 0.32 6.33
C LEU A 128 -2.64 -0.52 5.05
N ARG A 129 -1.54 -0.42 4.31
CA ARG A 129 -1.32 -1.20 3.10
C ARG A 129 -1.32 -2.71 3.36
N ARG A 130 -0.75 -3.14 4.47
CA ARG A 130 -0.72 -4.55 4.87
C ARG A 130 -2.11 -5.07 5.19
N GLU A 131 -2.87 -4.33 5.98
CA GLU A 131 -4.23 -4.71 6.38
C GLU A 131 -5.21 -4.65 5.19
N LEU A 132 -5.09 -3.64 4.32
CA LEU A 132 -5.88 -3.55 3.10
C LEU A 132 -5.68 -4.79 2.21
N ARG A 133 -4.44 -5.21 1.99
CA ARG A 133 -4.17 -6.45 1.24
C ARG A 133 -4.77 -7.68 1.91
N ALA A 134 -4.75 -7.76 3.24
CA ALA A 134 -5.36 -8.87 3.95
C ALA A 134 -6.89 -8.90 3.77
N ILE A 135 -7.54 -7.74 3.80
CA ILE A 135 -8.98 -7.61 3.53
C ILE A 135 -9.30 -8.05 2.11
N HIS A 136 -8.54 -7.60 1.11
CA HIS A 136 -8.71 -8.00 -0.29
C HIS A 136 -8.63 -9.52 -0.48
N GLU A 137 -7.70 -10.19 0.24
CA GLU A 137 -7.63 -11.64 0.21
C GLU A 137 -8.88 -12.30 0.81
N TYR A 138 -9.41 -11.76 1.93
CA TYR A 138 -10.62 -12.30 2.55
C TYR A 138 -11.85 -12.14 1.64
N GLU A 139 -12.01 -11.00 0.98
CA GLU A 139 -13.09 -10.73 0.05
C GLU A 139 -13.01 -11.62 -1.20
N ALA A 140 -11.79 -11.85 -1.71
CA ALA A 140 -11.59 -12.76 -2.82
C ALA A 140 -11.87 -14.21 -2.44
N ASP A 141 -11.45 -14.66 -1.25
CA ASP A 141 -11.75 -15.98 -0.73
C ASP A 141 -13.26 -16.19 -0.53
N GLU A 142 -13.95 -15.20 0.03
CA GLU A 142 -15.41 -15.25 0.19
C GLU A 142 -16.11 -15.38 -1.15
N ALA A 143 -15.67 -14.64 -2.16
CA ALA A 143 -16.23 -14.71 -3.51
C ALA A 143 -16.05 -16.08 -4.18
N VAL A 144 -14.93 -16.77 -3.93
CA VAL A 144 -14.71 -18.14 -4.39
C VAL A 144 -15.69 -19.10 -3.72
N LEU A 145 -15.86 -19.00 -2.41
CA LEU A 145 -16.81 -19.84 -1.67
C LEU A 145 -18.27 -19.59 -2.08
N ASP A 146 -18.63 -18.33 -2.32
CA ASP A 146 -19.97 -17.93 -2.80
C ASP A 146 -20.27 -18.45 -4.21
N SER A 147 -19.24 -18.73 -5.02
CA SER A 147 -19.41 -19.36 -6.33
C SER A 147 -19.63 -20.87 -6.28
N GLY A 148 -19.70 -21.47 -5.09
CA GLY A 148 -20.05 -22.88 -4.89
C GLY A 148 -18.84 -23.83 -4.86
N VAL A 149 -17.61 -23.29 -4.83
CA VAL A 149 -16.40 -24.10 -4.67
C VAL A 149 -16.38 -24.70 -3.27
N ASP A 150 -16.07 -26.02 -3.18
CA ASP A 150 -15.96 -26.70 -1.89
C ASP A 150 -14.88 -26.07 -1.00
N ALA A 151 -15.28 -25.61 0.19
CA ALA A 151 -14.41 -24.90 1.10
C ALA A 151 -13.17 -25.70 1.52
N ARG A 152 -13.32 -27.03 1.72
CA ARG A 152 -12.21 -27.91 2.08
C ARG A 152 -11.20 -28.03 0.97
N GLN A 153 -11.67 -28.24 -0.26
CA GLN A 153 -10.80 -28.38 -1.42
C GLN A 153 -10.03 -27.08 -1.67
N TYR A 154 -10.72 -25.93 -1.53
CA TYR A 154 -10.09 -24.64 -1.68
C TYR A 154 -9.05 -24.34 -0.59
N GLN A 155 -9.35 -24.64 0.68
CA GLN A 155 -8.38 -24.50 1.77
C GLN A 155 -7.15 -25.39 1.56
N LEU A 156 -7.34 -26.65 1.12
CA LEU A 156 -6.22 -27.55 0.79
C LEU A 156 -5.37 -27.02 -0.36
N LEU A 157 -6.00 -26.42 -1.37
CA LEU A 157 -5.27 -25.75 -2.47
C LEU A 157 -4.37 -24.64 -1.93
N LEU A 158 -4.88 -23.76 -1.07
CA LEU A 158 -4.11 -22.66 -0.46
C LEU A 158 -2.95 -23.20 0.38
N ILE A 159 -3.17 -24.27 1.16
CA ILE A 159 -2.13 -24.92 1.97
C ILE A 159 -1.05 -25.53 1.06
N ARG A 160 -1.42 -26.25 -0.01
CA ARG A 160 -0.47 -26.82 -0.97
C ARG A 160 0.36 -25.75 -1.66
N LYS A 161 -0.24 -24.66 -2.08
CA LYS A 161 0.47 -23.51 -2.67
C LYS A 161 1.46 -22.87 -1.70
N ALA A 162 1.07 -22.70 -0.44
CA ALA A 162 1.95 -22.18 0.59
C ALA A 162 3.11 -23.13 0.92
N ALA A 163 2.87 -24.45 0.89
CA ALA A 163 3.88 -25.47 1.14
C ALA A 163 4.85 -25.69 -0.04
N GLY A 164 4.42 -25.45 -1.28
CA GLY A 164 5.23 -25.57 -2.48
C GLY A 164 6.30 -24.48 -2.67
N GLY A 165 6.22 -23.39 -1.91
CA GLY A 165 7.28 -22.39 -1.82
C GLY A 165 8.46 -22.90 -0.99
N ARG A 166 9.69 -22.81 -1.52
CA ARG A 166 10.95 -23.31 -0.96
C ARG A 166 11.05 -23.15 0.56
N TRP A 167 11.38 -24.24 1.25
CA TRP A 167 11.39 -24.46 2.71
C TRP A 167 12.41 -23.62 3.51
N TYR A 168 13.18 -22.72 2.93
CA TYR A 168 14.26 -22.01 3.59
C TYR A 168 14.07 -20.49 3.57
N SER A 169 13.21 -19.96 4.45
CA SER A 169 13.26 -18.52 4.77
C SER A 169 12.50 -18.20 6.05
N VAL A 170 13.07 -17.33 6.88
CA VAL A 170 12.38 -16.66 8.01
C VAL A 170 11.10 -15.95 7.54
N ALA A 171 11.02 -15.58 6.26
CA ALA A 171 9.82 -15.07 5.60
C ALA A 171 8.64 -16.06 5.60
N ASN A 172 8.86 -17.36 5.75
CA ASN A 172 7.80 -18.37 5.85
C ASN A 172 6.93 -18.20 7.09
N SER A 173 7.48 -17.74 8.21
CA SER A 173 6.70 -17.52 9.44
C SER A 173 5.60 -16.47 9.24
N PHE A 174 5.86 -15.42 8.47
CA PHE A 174 4.87 -14.39 8.12
C PHE A 174 3.82 -14.90 7.12
N ASN A 175 4.19 -15.78 6.21
CA ASN A 175 3.25 -16.41 5.27
C ASN A 175 2.29 -17.36 5.97
N HIS A 176 2.75 -18.12 6.99
CA HIS A 176 1.89 -18.98 7.78
C HIS A 176 0.80 -18.20 8.54
N SER A 177 1.12 -17.04 9.10
CA SER A 177 0.14 -16.21 9.79
C SER A 177 -0.94 -15.67 8.85
N LYS A 178 -0.56 -15.24 7.64
CA LYS A 178 -1.51 -14.78 6.62
C LYS A 178 -2.44 -15.89 6.16
N LEU A 179 -1.89 -17.07 5.84
CA LEU A 179 -2.69 -18.25 5.46
C LEU A 179 -3.65 -18.67 6.58
N LYS A 180 -3.16 -18.75 7.82
CA LYS A 180 -4.00 -19.05 8.99
C LYS A 180 -5.15 -18.08 9.11
N ASN A 181 -4.90 -16.78 8.94
CA ASN A 181 -5.94 -15.76 9.02
C ASN A 181 -6.98 -15.92 7.89
N ARG A 182 -6.57 -16.20 6.65
CA ARG A 182 -7.49 -16.50 5.53
C ARG A 182 -8.39 -17.69 5.85
N ILE A 183 -7.81 -18.82 6.27
CA ILE A 183 -8.58 -20.01 6.63
C ILE A 183 -9.54 -19.71 7.80
N THR A 184 -9.09 -18.98 8.82
CA THR A 184 -9.93 -18.60 9.96
C THR A 184 -11.09 -17.70 9.52
N MET A 185 -10.86 -16.77 8.59
CA MET A 185 -11.91 -15.87 8.09
C MET A 185 -12.95 -16.61 7.26
N MET A 186 -12.55 -17.59 6.45
CA MET A 186 -13.49 -18.46 5.70
C MET A 186 -14.43 -19.26 6.64
N LEU A 187 -13.96 -19.58 7.84
CA LEU A 187 -14.76 -20.32 8.85
C LEU A 187 -15.66 -19.42 9.70
N ARG A 188 -15.47 -18.09 9.64
CA ARG A 188 -16.29 -17.13 10.41
C ARG A 188 -17.63 -16.89 9.76
N LYS A 189 -18.65 -16.71 10.60
CA LYS A 189 -19.94 -16.20 10.15
C LYS A 189 -19.80 -14.75 9.67
N ARG A 190 -20.51 -14.40 8.63
CA ARG A 190 -20.57 -13.02 8.11
C ARG A 190 -20.91 -12.02 9.21
N SER A 191 -20.18 -10.94 9.27
CA SER A 191 -20.47 -9.84 10.19
C SER A 191 -21.80 -9.19 9.86
N SER A 192 -22.50 -8.71 10.90
CA SER A 192 -23.71 -7.91 10.69
C SER A 192 -23.42 -6.66 9.85
N ARG A 193 -24.38 -6.22 9.03
CA ARG A 193 -24.35 -4.97 8.24
C ARG A 193 -24.04 -3.75 9.12
N TRP A 194 -24.42 -3.79 10.40
CA TRP A 194 -24.16 -2.76 11.39
C TRP A 194 -22.69 -2.71 11.86
N ALA A 195 -21.89 -3.72 11.55
CA ALA A 195 -20.47 -3.70 11.91
C ALA A 195 -19.73 -2.50 11.25
N GLY A 196 -20.15 -2.07 10.07
CA GLY A 196 -19.63 -0.87 9.40
C GLY A 196 -19.95 0.45 10.12
N ALA A 197 -21.02 0.50 10.91
CA ALA A 197 -21.38 1.69 11.68
C ALA A 197 -20.32 2.07 12.73
N LYS A 198 -19.45 1.14 13.12
CA LYS A 198 -18.31 1.43 14.02
C LYS A 198 -17.35 2.47 13.43
N VAL A 199 -17.28 2.59 12.11
CA VAL A 199 -16.46 3.61 11.42
C VAL A 199 -16.96 5.03 11.74
N LEU A 200 -18.27 5.21 12.01
CA LEU A 200 -18.83 6.51 12.38
C LEU A 200 -18.22 7.07 13.68
N PHE A 201 -17.74 6.21 14.59
CA PHE A 201 -17.05 6.65 15.80
C PHE A 201 -15.67 7.24 15.53
N LEU A 202 -15.06 6.94 14.37
CA LEU A 202 -13.77 7.53 13.99
C LEU A 202 -13.90 9.01 13.58
N LEU A 203 -15.05 9.41 13.03
CA LEU A 203 -15.28 10.79 12.58
C LEU A 203 -15.16 11.82 13.72
N PRO A 204 -15.88 11.67 14.87
CA PRO A 204 -15.73 12.60 15.98
C PRO A 204 -14.33 12.56 16.61
N LEU A 205 -13.70 11.37 16.66
CA LEU A 205 -12.33 11.24 17.16
C LEU A 205 -11.33 11.98 16.27
N THR A 206 -11.48 11.87 14.95
CA THR A 206 -10.65 12.59 13.97
C THR A 206 -10.90 14.09 14.07
N GLY A 207 -12.16 14.51 14.20
CA GLY A 207 -12.53 15.93 14.40
C GLY A 207 -11.93 16.53 15.66
N LEU A 208 -11.98 15.80 16.78
CA LEU A 208 -11.35 16.21 18.03
C LEU A 208 -9.83 16.31 17.90
N ALA A 209 -9.18 15.34 17.27
CA ALA A 209 -7.74 15.36 17.04
C ALA A 209 -7.34 16.56 16.17
N LEU A 210 -8.03 16.79 15.04
CA LEU A 210 -7.79 17.95 14.18
C LEU A 210 -8.02 19.27 14.93
N GLY A 211 -9.09 19.40 15.73
CA GLY A 211 -9.37 20.60 16.53
C GLY A 211 -8.34 20.85 17.64
N ALA A 212 -7.79 19.79 18.23
CA ALA A 212 -6.75 19.88 19.25
C ALA A 212 -5.40 20.36 18.68
N PHE A 213 -5.08 19.95 17.44
CA PHE A 213 -3.80 20.26 16.80
C PHE A 213 -3.87 21.47 15.86
N ALA A 214 -5.05 21.88 15.39
CA ALA A 214 -5.25 23.05 14.55
C ALA A 214 -5.24 24.34 15.39
N ARG A 215 -4.08 24.71 15.92
CA ARG A 215 -3.90 26.04 16.53
C ARG A 215 -3.65 27.06 15.43
N THR A 216 -4.62 27.91 15.14
CA THR A 216 -4.43 29.10 14.31
C THR A 216 -3.60 30.10 15.10
N ALA A 217 -2.35 30.32 14.70
CA ALA A 217 -1.54 31.43 15.17
C ALA A 217 -2.02 32.69 14.44
N TYR A 218 -2.76 33.53 15.14
CA TYR A 218 -3.07 34.88 14.64
C TYR A 218 -1.81 35.74 14.80
N VAL A 219 -1.09 36.00 13.69
CA VAL A 219 -0.02 36.98 13.64
C VAL A 219 -0.72 38.36 13.49
N PHE A 220 -0.81 39.12 14.58
CA PHE A 220 -1.21 40.52 14.49
C PHE A 220 -0.06 41.30 13.86
N PRO A 221 -0.30 42.12 12.82
CA PRO A 221 0.74 43.01 12.30
C PRO A 221 1.09 44.02 13.43
N ASP A 222 2.38 44.05 13.77
CA ASP A 222 2.90 45.00 14.75
C ASP A 222 2.70 46.44 14.21
N ASP A 223 1.79 47.21 14.82
CA ASP A 223 1.52 48.61 14.49
C ASP A 223 2.69 49.49 14.97
N LYS A 224 3.85 49.34 14.35
CA LYS A 224 4.99 50.24 14.50
C LYS A 224 4.89 51.36 13.46
N GLY A 225 3.98 52.28 13.68
CA GLY A 225 3.85 53.41 12.74
C GLY A 225 2.97 54.52 13.17
N LYS A 226 3.09 55.03 14.43
CA LYS A 226 2.63 56.38 14.77
C LYS A 226 3.31 56.87 16.03
N LYS A 227 4.52 57.40 15.88
CA LYS A 227 5.05 58.48 16.70
C LYS A 227 5.95 59.27 15.79
N GLU A 228 5.42 60.41 15.34
CA GLU A 228 6.12 61.67 15.09
C GLU A 228 5.15 62.65 14.46
N ASN A 229 4.57 63.50 15.27
CA ASN A 229 4.63 64.99 15.23
C ASN A 229 3.89 65.57 16.41
#